data_4f028552ff1803d7ccaec4b28cade87f
#
_entry.id   4f028552ff1803d7ccaec4b28cade87f
#
_cell.length_a   1.000
_cell.length_b   1.000
_cell.length_c   1.000
_cell.angle_alpha   90.00
_cell.angle_beta   90.00
_cell.angle_gamma   90.00
#
_symmetry.space_group_name_H-M   'P 1'
#
loop_
_entity.id
_entity.type
_entity.pdbx_description
1 polymer ?
#
loop_
_entity_poly.entity_id
_entity_poly.type
_entity_poly.pdbx_seq_one_letter_code
_entity_poly.pdbx_strand_id
1 'polypeptide(L)'
;KGHLHAFYHARNNLLNLTIHAGEAWGPDSIRQALFYCGAHRIGHGISLRKDPELVQYFADHRIPLEICPSSNVHTQAVPSLEAHPIETYVKSNIPVTVNTDNRLFSRTSVTEEMWRVYQHCNLEPQHMREIALNGFRYAFLPYEQKQDLLRSVTDAFPMASTAETPLW
;
A
#
# COMPACT_ATOMS: atom_id res chain seq x y z
N LYS A 1 -2.82 -14.90 18.91
CA LYS A 1 -1.84 -15.90 19.42
C LYS A 1 -2.01 -17.28 18.79
N GLY A 2 -3.24 -17.72 18.44
CA GLY A 2 -3.51 -19.08 17.93
C GLY A 2 -2.85 -19.44 16.59
N HIS A 3 -2.41 -18.46 15.79
CA HIS A 3 -1.84 -18.70 14.46
C HIS A 3 -0.31 -18.48 14.38
N LEU A 4 0.37 -18.16 15.49
CA LEU A 4 1.81 -17.86 15.47
C LEU A 4 2.64 -19.02 14.91
N HIS A 5 2.28 -20.26 15.20
CA HIS A 5 2.98 -21.43 14.67
C HIS A 5 2.87 -21.53 13.14
N ALA A 6 1.73 -21.17 12.55
CA ALA A 6 1.56 -21.16 11.10
C ALA A 6 2.45 -20.09 10.44
N PHE A 7 2.52 -18.89 11.01
CA PHE A 7 3.42 -17.84 10.52
C PHE A 7 4.90 -18.23 10.71
N TYR A 8 5.26 -18.82 11.83
CA TYR A 8 6.61 -19.34 12.04
C TYR A 8 6.97 -20.40 11.00
N HIS A 9 6.06 -21.34 10.73
CA HIS A 9 6.25 -22.35 9.68
C HIS A 9 6.43 -21.71 8.30
N ALA A 10 5.58 -20.76 7.94
CA ALA A 10 5.66 -20.06 6.67
C ALA A 10 7.00 -19.34 6.48
N ARG A 11 7.46 -18.61 7.51
CA ARG A 11 8.77 -17.93 7.49
C ARG A 11 9.94 -18.89 7.31
N ASN A 12 9.93 -20.02 8.03
CA ASN A 12 10.99 -21.03 7.93
C ASN A 12 11.00 -21.75 6.57
N ASN A 13 9.91 -21.68 5.82
CA ASN A 13 9.81 -22.22 4.46
C ASN A 13 9.89 -21.14 3.38
N LEU A 14 10.43 -19.96 3.70
CA LEU A 14 10.68 -18.85 2.77
C LEU A 14 9.41 -18.34 2.06
N LEU A 15 8.25 -18.50 2.68
CA LEU A 15 7.00 -17.97 2.15
C LEU A 15 6.88 -16.48 2.44
N ASN A 16 6.44 -15.73 1.44
CA ASN A 16 6.11 -14.32 1.63
C ASN A 16 4.76 -14.18 2.35
N LEU A 17 4.66 -13.16 3.20
CA LEU A 17 3.50 -12.95 4.07
C LEU A 17 2.93 -11.55 3.87
N THR A 18 1.62 -11.48 3.61
CA THR A 18 0.84 -10.26 3.77
C THR A 18 -0.22 -10.50 4.84
N ILE A 19 -0.43 -9.51 5.70
CA ILE A 19 -1.30 -9.67 6.89
C ILE A 19 -2.18 -8.43 7.04
N HIS A 20 -3.49 -8.64 7.13
CA HIS A 20 -4.44 -7.57 7.47
C HIS A 20 -4.20 -7.10 8.90
N ALA A 21 -3.85 -5.83 9.07
CA ALA A 21 -3.61 -5.21 10.36
C ALA A 21 -3.92 -3.71 10.33
N GLY A 22 -4.30 -3.15 11.47
CA GLY A 22 -4.54 -1.71 11.59
C GLY A 22 -5.82 -1.22 10.92
N GLU A 23 -6.74 -2.09 10.53
CA GLU A 23 -8.06 -1.71 10.04
C GLU A 23 -9.05 -1.59 11.22
N ALA A 24 -9.47 -2.71 11.80
CA ALA A 24 -10.40 -2.76 12.93
C ALA A 24 -9.71 -2.55 14.29
N TRP A 25 -8.44 -2.92 14.39
CA TRP A 25 -7.64 -2.80 15.60
C TRP A 25 -6.57 -1.71 15.44
N GLY A 26 -6.09 -1.17 16.56
CA GLY A 26 -5.10 -0.12 16.59
C GLY A 26 -3.71 -0.52 16.06
N PRO A 27 -2.71 0.39 16.19
CA PRO A 27 -1.34 0.16 15.71
C PRO A 27 -0.67 -1.10 16.29
N ASP A 28 -1.08 -1.54 17.47
CA ASP A 28 -0.58 -2.77 18.08
C ASP A 28 -0.80 -4.01 17.21
N SER A 29 -1.88 -4.06 16.44
CA SER A 29 -2.10 -5.15 15.50
C SER A 29 -1.06 -5.13 14.35
N ILE A 30 -0.62 -3.95 13.92
CA ILE A 30 0.43 -3.78 12.93
C ILE A 30 1.77 -4.23 13.52
N ARG A 31 2.09 -3.82 14.76
CA ARG A 31 3.29 -4.30 15.47
C ARG A 31 3.30 -5.82 15.59
N GLN A 32 2.15 -6.43 15.92
CA GLN A 32 2.03 -7.89 15.99
C GLN A 32 2.27 -8.55 14.62
N ALA A 33 1.68 -8.03 13.56
CA ALA A 33 1.85 -8.55 12.21
C ALA A 33 3.33 -8.50 11.76
N LEU A 34 4.03 -7.42 12.04
CA LEU A 34 5.44 -7.25 11.68
C LEU A 34 6.38 -8.10 12.56
N PHE A 35 6.35 -7.88 13.86
CA PHE A 35 7.41 -8.38 14.74
C PHE A 35 7.20 -9.83 15.19
N TYR A 36 5.94 -10.26 15.31
CA TYR A 36 5.66 -11.65 15.72
C TYR A 36 5.34 -12.55 14.52
N CYS A 37 4.59 -12.06 13.55
CA CYS A 37 4.18 -12.86 12.40
C CYS A 37 5.13 -12.74 11.22
N GLY A 38 5.95 -11.68 11.15
CA GLY A 38 6.95 -11.48 10.10
C GLY A 38 6.32 -11.07 8.76
N ALA A 39 5.30 -10.21 8.80
CA ALA A 39 4.68 -9.69 7.59
C ALA A 39 5.69 -8.93 6.73
N HIS A 40 5.66 -9.19 5.42
CA HIS A 40 6.41 -8.44 4.42
C HIS A 40 5.62 -7.25 3.89
N ARG A 41 4.29 -7.35 3.92
CA ARG A 41 3.34 -6.29 3.57
C ARG A 41 2.21 -6.27 4.58
N ILE A 42 1.60 -5.11 4.77
CA ILE A 42 0.45 -4.92 5.68
C ILE A 42 -0.78 -4.55 4.87
N GLY A 43 -1.82 -5.39 4.97
CA GLY A 43 -3.14 -5.06 4.45
C GLY A 43 -3.79 -3.96 5.28
N HIS A 44 -4.37 -2.98 4.61
CA HIS A 44 -5.03 -1.76 5.12
C HIS A 44 -4.11 -0.80 5.86
N GLY A 45 -3.68 -1.09 7.07
CA GLY A 45 -2.76 -0.24 7.84
C GLY A 45 -3.33 1.12 8.28
N ILE A 46 -4.65 1.31 8.31
CA ILE A 46 -5.31 2.61 8.52
C ILE A 46 -4.92 3.26 9.85
N SER A 47 -4.73 2.47 10.89
CA SER A 47 -4.36 2.99 12.21
C SER A 47 -2.87 3.31 12.36
N LEU A 48 -2.02 3.03 11.36
CA LEU A 48 -0.58 3.30 11.40
C LEU A 48 -0.29 4.76 11.78
N ARG A 49 -1.08 5.72 11.24
CA ARG A 49 -0.98 7.17 11.51
C ARG A 49 -1.06 7.55 13.00
N LYS A 50 -1.55 6.65 13.86
CA LYS A 50 -1.69 6.90 15.31
C LYS A 50 -0.41 6.60 16.09
N ASP A 51 0.60 6.06 15.42
CA ASP A 51 1.88 5.68 16.01
C ASP A 51 3.04 6.27 15.18
N PRO A 52 3.53 7.47 15.54
CA PRO A 52 4.58 8.15 14.78
C PRO A 52 5.89 7.37 14.67
N GLU A 53 6.27 6.61 15.69
CA GLU A 53 7.47 5.77 15.65
C GLU A 53 7.31 4.65 14.63
N LEU A 54 6.12 4.04 14.59
CA LEU A 54 5.83 3.00 13.62
C LEU A 54 5.73 3.55 12.20
N VAL A 55 5.20 4.77 12.01
CA VAL A 55 5.22 5.48 10.72
C VAL A 55 6.66 5.65 10.22
N GLN A 56 7.57 6.14 11.09
CA GLN A 56 8.97 6.28 10.73
C GLN A 56 9.61 4.92 10.39
N TYR A 57 9.32 3.91 11.18
CA TYR A 57 9.80 2.54 10.92
C TYR A 57 9.36 2.03 9.54
N PHE A 58 8.10 2.25 9.15
CA PHE A 58 7.58 1.87 7.82
C PHE A 58 8.31 2.59 6.68
N ALA A 59 8.56 3.89 6.84
CA ALA A 59 9.29 4.69 5.87
C ALA A 59 10.74 4.19 5.71
N ASP A 60 11.46 4.00 6.80
CA ASP A 60 12.88 3.60 6.82
C ASP A 60 13.08 2.19 6.23
N HIS A 61 12.19 1.26 6.57
CA HIS A 61 12.27 -0.13 6.12
C HIS A 61 11.51 -0.39 4.82
N ARG A 62 10.88 0.62 4.24
CA ARG A 62 10.13 0.53 2.99
C ARG A 62 9.07 -0.57 3.02
N ILE A 63 8.37 -0.71 4.16
CA ILE A 63 7.31 -1.71 4.33
C ILE A 63 6.05 -1.24 3.61
N PRO A 64 5.53 -2.01 2.63
CA PRO A 64 4.39 -1.56 1.84
C PRO A 64 3.06 -1.76 2.57
N LEU A 65 2.17 -0.78 2.34
CA LEU A 65 0.76 -0.86 2.73
C LEU A 65 -0.11 -1.22 1.52
N GLU A 66 -1.01 -2.16 1.71
CA GLU A 66 -2.01 -2.56 0.71
C GLU A 66 -3.35 -1.89 1.04
N ILE A 67 -3.49 -0.64 0.61
CA ILE A 67 -4.65 0.21 0.90
C ILE A 67 -5.85 -0.23 0.06
N CYS A 68 -7.03 -0.32 0.70
CA CYS A 68 -8.29 -0.70 0.07
C CYS A 68 -9.33 0.41 0.30
N PRO A 69 -9.30 1.52 -0.47
CA PRO A 69 -10.01 2.76 -0.13
C PRO A 69 -11.51 2.58 0.07
N SER A 70 -12.21 1.98 -0.88
CA SER A 70 -13.66 1.77 -0.78
C SER A 70 -14.02 0.80 0.35
N SER A 71 -13.24 -0.26 0.54
CA SER A 71 -13.45 -1.19 1.66
C SER A 71 -13.30 -0.47 3.00
N ASN A 72 -12.28 0.38 3.15
CA ASN A 72 -12.02 1.12 4.39
C ASN A 72 -13.15 2.12 4.73
N VAL A 73 -13.84 2.67 3.73
CA VAL A 73 -15.06 3.47 3.96
C VAL A 73 -16.24 2.57 4.33
N HIS A 74 -16.43 1.47 3.63
CA HIS A 74 -17.54 0.54 3.90
C HIS A 74 -17.46 -0.10 5.29
N THR A 75 -16.24 -0.45 5.73
CA THR A 75 -16.00 -1.01 7.08
C THR A 75 -15.96 0.07 8.16
N GLN A 76 -16.11 1.35 7.79
CA GLN A 76 -16.01 2.50 8.69
C GLN A 76 -14.65 2.64 9.39
N ALA A 77 -13.60 2.05 8.83
CA ALA A 77 -12.21 2.28 9.27
C ALA A 77 -11.79 3.74 9.04
N VAL A 78 -12.38 4.38 8.02
CA VAL A 78 -12.35 5.82 7.76
C VAL A 78 -13.77 6.35 7.47
N PRO A 79 -14.09 7.60 7.81
CA PRO A 79 -15.44 8.15 7.59
C PRO A 79 -15.73 8.46 6.12
N SER A 80 -14.72 8.77 5.31
CA SER A 80 -14.84 9.05 3.88
C SER A 80 -13.49 8.91 3.16
N LEU A 81 -13.47 8.99 1.84
CA LEU A 81 -12.23 8.96 1.04
C LEU A 81 -11.36 10.20 1.30
N GLU A 82 -11.95 11.37 1.50
CA GLU A 82 -11.22 12.62 1.80
C GLU A 82 -10.50 12.55 3.15
N ALA A 83 -11.03 11.77 4.09
CA ALA A 83 -10.42 11.56 5.42
C ALA A 83 -9.44 10.37 5.44
N HIS A 84 -9.23 9.72 4.30
CA HIS A 84 -8.35 8.57 4.20
C HIS A 84 -6.87 8.97 4.38
N PRO A 85 -6.07 8.24 5.18
CA PRO A 85 -4.68 8.62 5.48
C PRO A 85 -3.67 8.36 4.35
N ILE A 86 -4.10 7.94 3.17
CA ILE A 86 -3.23 7.57 2.06
C ILE A 86 -2.27 8.70 1.65
N GLU A 87 -2.75 9.96 1.62
CA GLU A 87 -1.92 11.13 1.33
C GLU A 87 -0.76 11.24 2.33
N THR A 88 -1.08 11.11 3.62
CA THR A 88 -0.08 11.16 4.70
C THR A 88 0.99 10.08 4.50
N TYR A 89 0.58 8.86 4.19
CA TYR A 89 1.52 7.76 3.99
C TYR A 89 2.43 7.95 2.78
N VAL A 90 1.86 8.38 1.66
CA VAL A 90 2.63 8.70 0.44
C VAL A 90 3.64 9.81 0.70
N LYS A 91 3.21 10.91 1.36
CA LYS A 91 4.10 12.03 1.70
C LYS A 91 5.15 11.67 2.75
N SER A 92 4.91 10.65 3.56
CA SER A 92 5.90 10.08 4.50
C SER A 92 6.83 9.04 3.84
N ASN A 93 6.87 8.95 2.51
CA ASN A 93 7.66 7.97 1.76
C ASN A 93 7.38 6.50 2.10
N ILE A 94 6.21 6.20 2.65
CA ILE A 94 5.77 4.81 2.84
C ILE A 94 5.29 4.26 1.49
N PRO A 95 5.76 3.11 1.05
CA PRO A 95 5.23 2.49 -0.16
C PRO A 95 3.75 2.13 0.01
N VAL A 96 2.92 2.63 -0.88
CA VAL A 96 1.49 2.35 -0.91
C VAL A 96 1.14 1.65 -2.21
N THR A 97 0.26 0.66 -2.14
CA THR A 97 -0.47 0.09 -3.27
C THR A 97 -1.96 0.32 -3.06
N VAL A 98 -2.71 0.43 -4.15
CA VAL A 98 -4.18 0.54 -4.12
C VAL A 98 -4.79 -0.76 -4.60
N ASN A 99 -5.71 -1.29 -3.81
CA ASN A 99 -6.28 -2.61 -3.97
C ASN A 99 -7.80 -2.58 -3.78
N THR A 100 -8.48 -3.59 -4.29
CA THR A 100 -9.94 -3.65 -4.29
C THR A 100 -10.55 -4.28 -3.04
N ASP A 101 -9.76 -5.08 -2.30
CA ASP A 101 -10.29 -6.03 -1.34
C ASP A 101 -11.33 -6.94 -2.02
N ASN A 102 -12.48 -7.17 -1.41
CA ASN A 102 -13.53 -7.99 -2.00
C ASN A 102 -14.28 -7.22 -3.11
N ARG A 103 -13.94 -7.50 -4.36
CA ARG A 103 -14.49 -6.82 -5.55
C ARG A 103 -16.00 -6.95 -5.69
N LEU A 104 -16.56 -8.08 -5.29
CA LEU A 104 -18.00 -8.31 -5.39
C LEU A 104 -18.75 -7.48 -4.35
N PHE A 105 -18.24 -7.42 -3.15
CA PHE A 105 -18.83 -6.67 -2.05
C PHE A 105 -18.74 -5.16 -2.30
N SER A 106 -17.55 -4.67 -2.63
CA SER A 106 -17.29 -3.25 -2.88
C SER A 106 -17.73 -2.79 -4.28
N ARG A 107 -18.10 -3.71 -5.18
CA ARG A 107 -18.50 -3.44 -6.58
C ARG A 107 -17.51 -2.49 -7.26
N THR A 108 -16.23 -2.84 -7.23
CA THR A 108 -15.15 -1.97 -7.69
C THR A 108 -14.12 -2.74 -8.52
N SER A 109 -13.24 -2.00 -9.16
CA SER A 109 -12.05 -2.48 -9.86
C SER A 109 -10.82 -1.70 -9.40
N VAL A 110 -9.61 -2.21 -9.68
CA VAL A 110 -8.38 -1.46 -9.35
C VAL A 110 -8.36 -0.09 -10.02
N THR A 111 -8.84 0.01 -11.26
CA THR A 111 -8.93 1.29 -11.98
C THR A 111 -9.86 2.27 -11.28
N GLU A 112 -11.03 1.80 -10.81
CA GLU A 112 -11.96 2.64 -10.06
C GLU A 112 -11.40 3.08 -8.71
N GLU A 113 -10.72 2.18 -7.98
CA GLU A 113 -10.07 2.54 -6.73
C GLU A 113 -8.98 3.59 -6.94
N MET A 114 -8.13 3.41 -7.96
CA MET A 114 -7.12 4.41 -8.35
C MET A 114 -7.74 5.75 -8.72
N TRP A 115 -8.85 5.73 -9.47
CA TRP A 115 -9.57 6.94 -9.86
C TRP A 115 -10.15 7.67 -8.64
N ARG A 116 -10.80 6.95 -7.72
CA ARG A 116 -11.34 7.49 -6.48
C ARG A 116 -10.25 8.13 -5.61
N VAL A 117 -9.11 7.45 -5.47
CA VAL A 117 -7.96 7.99 -4.75
C VAL A 117 -7.46 9.28 -5.38
N TYR A 118 -7.35 9.32 -6.72
CA TYR A 118 -6.94 10.52 -7.43
C TYR A 118 -7.91 11.68 -7.23
N GLN A 119 -9.23 11.42 -7.25
CA GLN A 119 -10.24 12.44 -7.10
C GLN A 119 -10.39 12.98 -5.68
N HIS A 120 -10.19 12.14 -4.66
CA HIS A 120 -10.59 12.46 -3.29
C HIS A 120 -9.43 12.56 -2.28
N CYS A 121 -8.24 12.05 -2.59
CA CYS A 121 -7.17 11.92 -1.60
C CYS A 121 -6.03 12.92 -1.80
N ASN A 122 -6.24 14.01 -2.54
CA ASN A 122 -5.28 15.11 -2.75
C ASN A 122 -3.87 14.63 -3.16
N LEU A 123 -3.82 13.69 -4.12
CA LEU A 123 -2.60 13.14 -4.68
C LEU A 123 -2.37 13.65 -6.10
N GLU A 124 -1.13 14.00 -6.39
CA GLU A 124 -0.71 14.44 -7.72
C GLU A 124 -0.50 13.25 -8.67
N PRO A 125 -0.51 13.44 -10.00
CA PRO A 125 -0.29 12.38 -10.98
C PRO A 125 1.00 11.57 -10.74
N GLN A 126 2.06 12.22 -10.28
CA GLN A 126 3.33 11.56 -9.93
C GLN A 126 3.16 10.56 -8.77
N HIS A 127 2.36 10.89 -7.76
CA HIS A 127 2.06 9.99 -6.65
C HIS A 127 1.25 8.78 -7.14
N MET A 128 0.28 9.01 -8.03
CA MET A 128 -0.52 7.94 -8.62
C MET A 128 0.34 6.97 -9.45
N ARG A 129 1.32 7.51 -10.19
CA ARG A 129 2.31 6.72 -10.91
C ARG A 129 3.14 5.84 -9.95
N GLU A 130 3.65 6.42 -8.86
CA GLU A 130 4.41 5.64 -7.87
C GLU A 130 3.55 4.56 -7.18
N ILE A 131 2.30 4.85 -6.87
CA ILE A 131 1.35 3.85 -6.34
C ILE A 131 1.18 2.69 -7.33
N ALA A 132 1.02 2.98 -8.62
CA ALA A 132 0.90 1.96 -9.65
C ALA A 132 2.19 1.12 -9.76
N LEU A 133 3.37 1.76 -9.80
CA LEU A 133 4.66 1.07 -9.84
C LEU A 133 4.92 0.22 -8.59
N ASN A 134 4.46 0.68 -7.42
CA ASN A 134 4.58 -0.08 -6.19
C ASN A 134 3.85 -1.42 -6.24
N GLY A 135 2.71 -1.52 -6.93
CA GLY A 135 2.01 -2.77 -7.16
C GLY A 135 2.91 -3.86 -7.77
N PHE A 136 3.79 -3.47 -8.69
CA PHE A 136 4.76 -4.37 -9.32
C PHE A 136 6.03 -4.52 -8.48
N ARG A 137 6.54 -3.43 -7.91
CA ARG A 137 7.78 -3.40 -7.11
C ARG A 137 7.69 -4.30 -5.87
N TYR A 138 6.54 -4.33 -5.23
CA TYR A 138 6.31 -5.11 -4.02
C TYR A 138 5.53 -6.41 -4.25
N ALA A 139 5.27 -6.80 -5.51
CA ALA A 139 4.67 -8.09 -5.83
C ALA A 139 5.56 -9.25 -5.34
N PHE A 140 4.94 -10.34 -4.88
CA PHE A 140 5.63 -11.58 -4.49
C PHE A 140 5.96 -12.42 -5.73
N LEU A 141 6.77 -11.86 -6.61
CA LEU A 141 7.24 -12.49 -7.85
C LEU A 141 8.75 -12.73 -7.80
N PRO A 142 9.27 -13.70 -8.57
CA PRO A 142 10.70 -13.83 -8.80
C PRO A 142 11.31 -12.51 -9.31
N TYR A 143 12.56 -12.26 -8.92
CA TYR A 143 13.22 -10.98 -9.21
C TYR A 143 13.19 -10.59 -10.69
N GLU A 144 13.57 -11.51 -11.58
CA GLU A 144 13.62 -11.26 -13.03
C GLU A 144 12.24 -10.88 -13.60
N GLN A 145 11.20 -11.65 -13.27
CA GLN A 145 9.83 -11.35 -13.69
C GLN A 145 9.37 -9.98 -13.19
N LYS A 146 9.74 -9.63 -11.98
CA LYS A 146 9.44 -8.31 -11.39
C LYS A 146 10.12 -7.19 -12.16
N GLN A 147 11.39 -7.36 -12.54
CA GLN A 147 12.12 -6.37 -13.33
C GLN A 147 11.54 -6.21 -14.73
N ASP A 148 11.14 -7.30 -15.39
CA ASP A 148 10.49 -7.25 -16.71
C ASP A 148 9.18 -6.45 -16.67
N LEU A 149 8.33 -6.73 -15.67
CA LEU A 149 7.08 -6.01 -15.47
C LEU A 149 7.33 -4.52 -15.16
N LEU A 150 8.29 -4.21 -14.30
CA LEU A 150 8.63 -2.82 -13.97
C LEU A 150 9.11 -2.04 -15.19
N ARG A 151 9.95 -2.63 -16.04
CA ARG A 151 10.37 -1.99 -17.31
C ARG A 151 9.16 -1.70 -18.18
N SER A 152 8.34 -2.70 -18.45
CA SER A 152 7.14 -2.57 -19.29
C SER A 152 6.19 -1.47 -18.80
N VAL A 153 5.95 -1.41 -17.48
CA VAL A 153 5.05 -0.40 -16.88
C VAL A 153 5.70 0.99 -16.90
N THR A 154 7.00 1.09 -16.64
CA THR A 154 7.72 2.37 -16.67
C THR A 154 7.70 2.97 -18.06
N ASP A 155 7.87 2.16 -19.09
CA ASP A 155 7.82 2.60 -20.50
C ASP A 155 6.40 3.04 -20.90
N ALA A 156 5.37 2.37 -20.37
CA ALA A 156 3.97 2.74 -20.62
C ALA A 156 3.53 4.03 -19.90
N PHE A 157 4.22 4.41 -18.81
CA PHE A 157 3.97 5.64 -18.05
C PHE A 157 5.23 6.52 -17.99
N PRO A 158 5.67 7.09 -19.13
CA PRO A 158 6.81 7.98 -19.13
C PRO A 158 6.54 9.17 -18.19
N MET A 159 7.58 9.63 -17.49
CA MET A 159 7.51 10.93 -16.81
C MET A 159 7.17 11.97 -17.88
N ALA A 160 6.18 12.82 -17.62
CA ALA A 160 6.04 14.03 -18.43
C ALA A 160 7.43 14.70 -18.44
N SER A 161 8.01 14.90 -19.62
CA SER A 161 9.24 15.69 -19.72
C SER A 161 8.90 17.03 -19.08
N THR A 162 9.67 17.46 -18.10
CA THR A 162 9.67 18.84 -17.66
C THR A 162 9.93 19.65 -18.93
N ALA A 163 8.88 20.20 -19.52
CA ALA A 163 9.02 21.12 -20.62
C ALA A 163 9.99 22.19 -20.13
N GLU A 164 11.13 22.29 -20.78
CA GLU A 164 12.07 23.37 -20.57
C GLU A 164 11.27 24.65 -20.65
N THR A 165 11.14 25.34 -19.54
CA THR A 165 10.59 26.69 -19.52
C THR A 165 11.56 27.50 -20.37
N PRO A 166 11.15 28.07 -21.54
CA PRO A 166 12.07 28.90 -22.29
C PRO A 166 12.51 30.04 -21.39
N LEU A 167 13.82 30.15 -21.20
CA LEU A 167 14.41 31.33 -20.59
C LEU A 167 14.19 32.50 -21.56
N TRP A 168 13.17 33.32 -21.24
CA TRP A 168 13.05 34.68 -21.76
C TRP A 168 13.34 35.68 -20.65
#